data_9bc986d25ce0d125c36db080071d9f89
#
_entry.id   9bc986d25ce0d125c36db080071d9f89
#
_cell.length_a   1.000
_cell.length_b   1.000
_cell.length_c   1.000
_cell.angle_alpha   90.00
_cell.angle_beta   90.00
_cell.angle_gamma   90.00
#
_symmetry.space_group_name_H-M   'P 1'
#
loop_
_entity.id
_entity.type
_entity.pdbx_description
1 polymer ?
#
loop_
_entity_poly.entity_id
_entity_poly.type
_entity_poly.pdbx_seq_one_letter_code
_entity_poly.pdbx_strand_id
1 'polypeptide(L)'
;MHRNTPFKEGIRLRLLYVLYSIPVILFLWGVCGETKISYWLRCSPYGRHVFFYGEFVGMYILFGCVSLFFWIRNDYPVIKLKQYPLPNKKVIRKMRYRYGWRAVIPALIKLLICLSFFMISIWGYFQATIIINNNINVIESESNVP
;
A
#
# COMPACT_ATOMS: atom_id res chain seq x y z
N MET A 1 11.30 26.30 25.25
CA MET A 1 10.55 25.34 26.11
C MET A 1 10.58 23.97 25.45
N HIS A 2 11.48 23.04 25.90
CA HIS A 2 11.65 21.72 25.31
C HIS A 2 10.65 20.76 25.99
N ARG A 3 9.53 20.46 25.35
CA ARG A 3 8.66 19.35 25.75
C ARG A 3 9.26 18.03 25.27
N ASN A 4 9.85 17.29 26.20
CA ASN A 4 10.19 15.89 25.95
C ASN A 4 8.87 15.12 25.77
N THR A 5 8.69 14.48 24.63
CA THR A 5 7.56 13.54 24.45
C THR A 5 7.78 12.36 25.39
N PRO A 6 6.81 11.98 26.20
CA PRO A 6 6.99 10.87 27.11
C PRO A 6 7.22 9.58 26.33
N PHE A 7 8.17 8.77 26.80
CA PHE A 7 8.57 7.47 26.23
C PHE A 7 7.39 6.55 25.87
N LYS A 8 6.30 6.62 26.63
CA LYS A 8 5.05 5.88 26.39
C LYS A 8 4.37 6.18 25.05
N GLU A 9 4.49 7.40 24.50
CA GLU A 9 3.89 7.76 23.20
C GLU A 9 4.69 7.16 22.03
N GLY A 10 6.00 7.02 22.16
CA GLY A 10 6.82 6.36 21.15
C GLY A 10 6.54 4.87 21.01
N ILE A 11 6.26 4.18 22.12
CA ILE A 11 5.88 2.75 22.14
C ILE A 11 4.50 2.58 21.50
N ARG A 12 3.54 3.46 21.82
CA ARG A 12 2.18 3.41 21.26
C ARG A 12 2.18 3.55 19.73
N LEU A 13 3.00 4.43 19.20
CA LEU A 13 3.15 4.60 17.75
C LEU A 13 3.77 3.36 17.09
N ARG A 14 4.80 2.75 17.71
CA ARG A 14 5.41 1.51 17.20
C ARG A 14 4.42 0.34 17.22
N LEU A 15 3.63 0.20 18.27
CA LEU A 15 2.57 -0.81 18.38
C LEU A 15 1.51 -0.62 17.29
N LEU A 16 1.13 0.62 16.97
CA LEU A 16 0.21 0.90 15.87
C LEU A 16 0.79 0.47 14.50
N TYR A 17 2.08 0.72 14.23
CA TYR A 17 2.71 0.24 12.99
C TYR A 17 2.74 -1.27 12.90
N VAL A 18 3.05 -1.97 14.01
CA VAL A 18 2.99 -3.44 14.08
C VAL A 18 1.56 -3.92 13.84
N LEU A 19 0.57 -3.30 14.47
CA LEU A 19 -0.84 -3.67 14.30
C LEU A 19 -1.30 -3.50 12.83
N TYR A 20 -0.85 -2.44 12.14
CA TYR A 20 -1.16 -2.24 10.72
C TYR A 20 -0.43 -3.20 9.79
N SER A 21 0.69 -3.79 10.20
CA SER A 21 1.40 -4.80 9.40
C SER A 21 0.75 -6.20 9.49
N ILE A 22 -0.02 -6.49 10.55
CA ILE A 22 -0.64 -7.79 10.76
C ILE A 22 -1.56 -8.22 9.59
N PRO A 23 -2.50 -7.40 9.10
CA PRO A 23 -3.36 -7.78 7.97
C PRO A 23 -2.57 -8.12 6.71
N VAL A 24 -1.48 -7.37 6.46
CA VAL A 24 -0.60 -7.61 5.31
C VAL A 24 0.13 -8.94 5.44
N ILE A 25 0.67 -9.23 6.63
CA ILE A 25 1.37 -10.49 6.91
C ILE A 25 0.41 -11.67 6.81
N LEU A 26 -0.82 -11.55 7.35
CA LEU A 26 -1.84 -12.59 7.27
C LEU A 26 -2.29 -12.83 5.82
N PHE A 27 -2.43 -11.77 5.03
CA PHE A 27 -2.75 -11.89 3.61
C PHE A 27 -1.63 -12.61 2.85
N LEU A 28 -0.39 -12.18 3.01
CA LEU A 28 0.77 -12.83 2.39
C LEU A 28 0.89 -14.29 2.81
N TRP A 29 0.67 -14.59 4.09
CA TRP A 29 0.69 -15.97 4.59
C TRP A 29 -0.45 -16.81 4.02
N GLY A 30 -1.66 -16.25 3.88
CA GLY A 30 -2.82 -16.92 3.28
C GLY A 30 -2.63 -17.22 1.79
N VAL A 31 -1.92 -16.34 1.06
CA VAL A 31 -1.67 -16.48 -0.38
C VAL A 31 -0.45 -17.37 -0.66
N CYS A 32 0.64 -17.18 0.07
CA CYS A 32 1.90 -17.90 -0.13
C CYS A 32 1.99 -19.21 0.66
N GLY A 33 1.17 -19.38 1.71
CA GLY A 33 1.14 -20.58 2.53
C GLY A 33 0.48 -21.77 1.84
N GLU A 34 0.81 -22.99 2.28
CA GLU A 34 0.14 -24.23 1.84
C GLU A 34 -1.22 -24.41 2.54
N THR A 35 -2.12 -23.47 2.36
CA THR A 35 -3.48 -23.49 2.93
C THR A 35 -4.48 -24.02 1.90
N LYS A 36 -5.64 -24.52 2.38
CA LYS A 36 -6.75 -24.89 1.47
C LYS A 36 -7.20 -23.73 0.59
N ILE A 37 -7.09 -22.51 1.09
CA ILE A 37 -7.42 -21.28 0.37
C ILE A 37 -6.43 -21.06 -0.77
N SER A 38 -5.13 -21.20 -0.54
CA SER A 38 -4.11 -21.04 -1.58
C SER A 38 -4.23 -22.10 -2.68
N TYR A 39 -4.57 -23.33 -2.30
CA TYR A 39 -4.86 -24.40 -3.26
C TYR A 39 -6.06 -24.06 -4.13
N TRP A 40 -7.19 -23.64 -3.51
CA TRP A 40 -8.39 -23.23 -4.25
C TRP A 40 -8.12 -22.04 -5.19
N LEU A 41 -7.38 -21.05 -4.73
CA LEU A 41 -7.00 -19.88 -5.53
C LEU A 41 -6.18 -20.25 -6.78
N ARG A 42 -5.36 -21.31 -6.70
CA ARG A 42 -4.49 -21.73 -7.81
C ARG A 42 -5.18 -22.73 -8.75
N CYS A 43 -6.02 -23.63 -8.22
CA CYS A 43 -6.59 -24.74 -8.97
C CYS A 43 -7.98 -24.43 -9.56
N SER A 44 -8.76 -23.54 -8.95
CA SER A 44 -10.08 -23.15 -9.46
C SER A 44 -9.96 -22.08 -10.54
N PRO A 45 -10.73 -22.17 -11.66
CA PRO A 45 -10.78 -21.10 -12.67
C PRO A 45 -11.14 -19.74 -12.05
N TYR A 46 -12.19 -19.70 -11.23
CA TYR A 46 -12.58 -18.48 -10.49
C TYR A 46 -11.51 -18.05 -9.48
N GLY A 47 -10.86 -18.99 -8.80
CA GLY A 47 -9.79 -18.71 -7.85
C GLY A 47 -8.61 -18.02 -8.51
N ARG A 48 -8.23 -18.43 -9.72
CA ARG A 48 -7.14 -17.77 -10.47
C ARG A 48 -7.46 -16.32 -10.82
N HIS A 49 -8.68 -16.02 -11.25
CA HIS A 49 -9.10 -14.63 -11.46
C HIS A 49 -8.98 -13.79 -10.19
N VAL A 50 -9.53 -14.31 -9.09
CA VAL A 50 -9.46 -13.61 -7.78
C VAL A 50 -8.00 -13.42 -7.34
N PHE A 51 -7.15 -14.42 -7.55
CA PHE A 51 -5.74 -14.36 -7.20
C PHE A 51 -5.01 -13.27 -8.01
N PHE A 52 -5.07 -13.33 -9.34
CA PHE A 52 -4.34 -12.39 -10.19
C PHE A 52 -4.85 -10.96 -10.05
N TYR A 53 -6.15 -10.73 -10.07
CA TYR A 53 -6.70 -9.38 -9.85
C TYR A 53 -6.50 -8.90 -8.42
N GLY A 54 -6.58 -9.77 -7.42
CA GLY A 54 -6.32 -9.43 -6.03
C GLY A 54 -4.88 -9.00 -5.80
N GLU A 55 -3.91 -9.76 -6.35
CA GLU A 55 -2.48 -9.50 -6.21
C GLU A 55 -2.04 -8.27 -7.01
N PHE A 56 -2.37 -8.23 -8.32
CA PHE A 56 -1.86 -7.18 -9.21
C PHE A 56 -2.64 -5.86 -9.13
N VAL A 57 -3.90 -5.87 -8.71
CA VAL A 57 -4.76 -4.70 -8.67
C VAL A 57 -5.16 -4.36 -7.23
N GLY A 58 -5.75 -5.31 -6.51
CA GLY A 58 -6.35 -5.08 -5.21
C GLY A 58 -5.35 -4.59 -4.16
N MET A 59 -4.19 -5.22 -4.09
CA MET A 59 -3.14 -4.84 -3.13
C MET A 59 -2.64 -3.42 -3.38
N TYR A 60 -2.36 -3.05 -4.62
CA TYR A 60 -1.84 -1.72 -4.95
C TYR A 60 -2.89 -0.62 -4.72
N ILE A 61 -4.17 -0.88 -5.01
CA ILE A 61 -5.25 0.05 -4.67
C ILE A 61 -5.34 0.24 -3.16
N LEU A 62 -5.31 -0.84 -2.40
CA LEU A 62 -5.39 -0.78 -0.94
C LEU A 62 -4.22 0.02 -0.35
N PHE A 63 -2.99 -0.25 -0.77
CA PHE A 63 -1.82 0.52 -0.33
C PHE A 63 -1.89 1.98 -0.78
N GLY A 64 -2.37 2.25 -1.99
CA GLY A 64 -2.59 3.60 -2.49
C GLY A 64 -3.59 4.37 -1.64
N CYS A 65 -4.75 3.78 -1.32
CA CYS A 65 -5.78 4.39 -0.48
C CYS A 65 -5.29 4.66 0.94
N VAL A 66 -4.64 3.67 1.58
CA VAL A 66 -4.09 3.82 2.92
C VAL A 66 -3.02 4.91 2.94
N SER A 67 -2.09 4.90 1.99
CA SER A 67 -1.04 5.91 1.88
C SER A 67 -1.61 7.30 1.65
N LEU A 68 -2.62 7.43 0.79
CA LEU A 68 -3.31 8.69 0.50
C LEU A 68 -4.05 9.22 1.74
N PHE A 69 -4.72 8.35 2.49
CA PHE A 69 -5.36 8.72 3.75
C PHE A 69 -4.36 9.31 4.75
N PHE A 70 -3.20 8.64 4.94
CA PHE A 70 -2.15 9.15 5.82
C PHE A 70 -1.53 10.44 5.30
N TRP A 71 -1.38 10.58 3.99
CA TRP A 71 -0.89 11.80 3.36
C TRP A 71 -1.83 12.98 3.61
N ILE A 72 -3.13 12.81 3.37
CA ILE A 72 -4.14 13.85 3.63
C ILE A 72 -4.09 14.29 5.10
N ARG A 73 -4.01 13.34 6.02
CA ARG A 73 -4.02 13.63 7.45
C ARG A 73 -2.73 14.32 7.95
N ASN A 74 -1.58 13.99 7.38
CA ASN A 74 -0.28 14.41 7.89
C ASN A 74 0.43 15.45 7.04
N ASP A 75 0.40 15.29 5.75
CA ASP A 75 1.24 16.06 4.81
C ASP A 75 0.44 17.19 4.12
N TYR A 76 -0.86 17.03 3.90
CA TYR A 76 -1.70 18.09 3.36
C TYR A 76 -1.67 19.39 4.21
N PRO A 77 -1.77 19.34 5.56
CA PRO A 77 -1.63 20.54 6.38
C PRO A 77 -0.26 21.21 6.26
N VAL A 78 0.81 20.45 5.98
CA VAL A 78 2.16 21.00 5.75
C VAL A 78 2.19 21.84 4.47
N ILE A 79 1.51 21.39 3.42
CA ILE A 79 1.41 22.16 2.17
C ILE A 79 0.64 23.46 2.40
N LYS A 80 -0.47 23.39 3.12
CA LYS A 80 -1.33 24.56 3.41
C LYS A 80 -0.61 25.61 4.26
N LEU A 81 0.11 25.18 5.30
CA LEU A 81 0.80 26.06 6.24
C LEU A 81 2.25 26.40 5.82
N LYS A 82 2.78 25.71 4.79
CA LYS A 82 4.17 25.83 4.30
C LYS A 82 5.21 25.74 5.43
N GLN A 83 4.90 24.95 6.48
CA GLN A 83 5.72 24.79 7.67
C GLN A 83 5.78 23.34 8.12
N TYR A 84 6.98 22.85 8.44
CA TYR A 84 7.20 21.54 9.04
C TYR A 84 8.23 21.61 10.16
N PRO A 85 8.02 21.02 11.34
CA PRO A 85 6.80 20.33 11.79
C PRO A 85 5.63 21.30 12.04
N LEU A 86 4.41 20.75 12.03
CA LEU A 86 3.19 21.53 12.31
C LEU A 86 3.21 22.05 13.76
N PRO A 87 2.75 23.29 14.04
CA PRO A 87 2.88 23.94 15.34
C PRO A 87 2.20 23.15 16.48
N ASN A 88 1.16 22.40 16.20
CA ASN A 88 0.40 21.61 17.19
C ASN A 88 0.74 20.11 17.19
N LYS A 89 1.67 19.64 16.36
CA LYS A 89 2.09 18.23 16.38
C LYS A 89 3.26 18.00 17.31
N LYS A 90 3.10 17.01 18.18
CA LYS A 90 4.21 16.50 18.99
C LYS A 90 5.22 15.81 18.09
N VAL A 91 6.47 16.24 18.16
CA VAL A 91 7.57 15.69 17.34
C VAL A 91 8.35 14.72 18.22
N ILE A 92 8.54 13.49 17.70
CA ILE A 92 9.25 12.42 18.44
C ILE A 92 10.75 12.72 18.58
N ARG A 93 11.31 13.50 17.65
CA ARG A 93 12.73 13.83 17.62
C ARG A 93 12.91 15.33 17.44
N LYS A 94 13.95 15.92 18.06
CA LYS A 94 14.32 17.32 17.81
C LYS A 94 14.57 17.53 16.32
N MET A 95 13.70 18.29 15.65
CA MET A 95 13.83 18.62 14.24
C MET A 95 13.92 20.13 14.08
N ARG A 96 14.71 20.58 13.12
CA ARG A 96 14.74 22.01 12.74
C ARG A 96 13.47 22.34 11.97
N TYR A 97 12.86 23.48 12.29
CA TYR A 97 11.73 23.99 11.53
C TYR A 97 12.17 24.29 10.09
N ARG A 98 11.36 23.81 9.16
CA ARG A 98 11.53 24.10 7.72
C ARG A 98 10.33 24.93 7.27
N TYR A 99 10.61 26.00 6.53
CA TYR A 99 9.57 26.92 6.04
C TYR A 99 9.59 26.98 4.51
N GLY A 100 8.43 27.38 3.93
CA GLY A 100 8.29 27.56 2.50
C GLY A 100 8.42 26.26 1.70
N TRP A 101 9.01 26.34 0.53
CA TRP A 101 9.16 25.22 -0.40
C TRP A 101 9.94 24.04 0.19
N ARG A 102 10.93 24.29 1.04
CA ARG A 102 11.70 23.23 1.71
C ARG A 102 10.87 22.34 2.64
N ALA A 103 9.73 22.84 3.10
CA ALA A 103 8.77 22.05 3.87
C ALA A 103 7.78 21.30 2.96
N VAL A 104 7.43 21.87 1.81
CA VAL A 104 6.43 21.34 0.87
C VAL A 104 6.97 20.21 0.00
N ILE A 105 8.23 20.31 -0.45
CA ILE A 105 8.83 19.30 -1.34
C ILE A 105 8.70 17.86 -0.81
N PRO A 106 9.04 17.53 0.45
CA PRO A 106 8.88 16.19 0.96
C PRO A 106 7.43 15.70 0.95
N ALA A 107 6.46 16.59 1.17
CA ALA A 107 5.05 16.26 1.13
C ALA A 107 4.57 15.95 -0.30
N LEU A 108 5.07 16.68 -1.30
CA LEU A 108 4.80 16.42 -2.72
C LEU A 108 5.43 15.10 -3.19
N ILE A 109 6.67 14.81 -2.79
CA ILE A 109 7.33 13.53 -3.11
C ILE A 109 6.49 12.36 -2.59
N LYS A 110 5.98 12.44 -1.36
CA LYS A 110 5.09 11.41 -0.81
C LYS A 110 3.78 11.29 -1.60
N LEU A 111 3.23 12.40 -2.08
CA LEU A 111 2.05 12.36 -2.94
C LEU A 111 2.34 11.62 -4.24
N LEU A 112 3.48 11.89 -4.89
CA LEU A 112 3.88 11.17 -6.09
C LEU A 112 4.03 9.66 -5.85
N ILE A 113 4.58 9.27 -4.69
CA ILE A 113 4.66 7.85 -4.30
C ILE A 113 3.24 7.27 -4.13
N CYS A 114 2.31 7.99 -3.49
CA CYS A 114 0.93 7.52 -3.38
C CYS A 114 0.27 7.33 -4.76
N LEU A 115 0.47 8.27 -5.68
CA LEU A 115 -0.06 8.19 -7.04
C LEU A 115 0.57 7.05 -7.84
N SER A 116 1.84 6.73 -7.62
CA SER A 116 2.51 5.61 -8.30
C SER A 116 1.85 4.27 -8.01
N PHE A 117 1.29 4.04 -6.82
CA PHE A 117 0.54 2.82 -6.50
C PHE A 117 -0.69 2.65 -7.41
N PHE A 118 -1.42 3.73 -7.69
CA PHE A 118 -2.57 3.69 -8.59
C PHE A 118 -2.14 3.43 -10.04
N MET A 119 -1.03 4.02 -10.48
CA MET A 119 -0.49 3.75 -11.83
C MET A 119 -0.04 2.29 -11.97
N ILE A 120 0.63 1.73 -10.95
CA ILE A 120 1.02 0.32 -10.91
C ILE A 120 -0.22 -0.59 -10.92
N SER A 121 -1.29 -0.21 -10.22
CA SER A 121 -2.54 -0.96 -10.24
C SER A 121 -3.20 -1.01 -11.62
N ILE A 122 -3.22 0.11 -12.35
CA ILE A 122 -3.72 0.16 -13.72
C ILE A 122 -2.89 -0.74 -14.64
N TRP A 123 -1.56 -0.64 -14.55
CA TRP A 123 -0.66 -1.52 -15.29
C TRP A 123 -0.86 -3.00 -14.91
N GLY A 124 -1.01 -3.30 -13.62
CA GLY A 124 -1.28 -4.62 -13.10
C GLY A 124 -2.58 -5.25 -13.64
N TYR A 125 -3.62 -4.42 -13.84
CA TYR A 125 -4.86 -4.86 -14.47
C TYR A 125 -4.63 -5.39 -15.90
N PHE A 126 -3.87 -4.68 -16.71
CA PHE A 126 -3.53 -5.14 -18.05
C PHE A 126 -2.72 -6.43 -18.03
N GLN A 127 -1.74 -6.55 -17.13
CA GLN A 127 -0.92 -7.76 -17.00
C GLN A 127 -1.76 -8.96 -16.55
N ALA A 128 -2.63 -8.79 -15.55
CA ALA A 128 -3.51 -9.85 -15.08
C ALA A 128 -4.42 -10.35 -16.22
N THR A 129 -4.99 -9.45 -17.01
CA THR A 129 -5.85 -9.78 -18.15
C THR A 129 -5.08 -10.57 -19.22
N ILE A 130 -3.86 -10.18 -19.56
CA ILE A 130 -3.01 -10.91 -20.54
C ILE A 130 -2.70 -12.32 -20.05
N ILE A 131 -2.30 -12.48 -18.78
CA ILE A 131 -1.97 -13.77 -18.18
C ILE A 131 -3.18 -14.70 -18.20
N ILE A 132 -4.36 -14.19 -17.85
CA ILE A 132 -5.59 -14.98 -17.80
C ILE A 132 -5.98 -15.43 -19.21
N ASN A 133 -5.98 -14.54 -20.19
CA ASN A 133 -6.34 -14.86 -21.58
C ASN A 133 -5.37 -15.88 -22.20
N ASN A 134 -4.07 -15.75 -21.97
CA ASN A 134 -3.09 -16.72 -22.47
C ASN A 134 -3.32 -18.13 -21.89
N ASN A 135 -3.67 -18.22 -20.59
CA ASN A 135 -3.94 -19.51 -19.97
C ASN A 135 -5.23 -20.18 -20.53
N ILE A 136 -6.23 -19.39 -20.89
CA ILE A 136 -7.45 -19.92 -21.51
C ILE A 136 -7.14 -20.49 -22.91
N ASN A 137 -6.39 -19.77 -23.73
CA ASN A 137 -6.02 -20.21 -25.07
C ASN A 137 -5.20 -21.52 -25.07
N VAL A 138 -4.32 -21.71 -24.09
CA VAL A 138 -3.55 -22.97 -23.94
C VAL A 138 -4.47 -24.13 -23.63
N ILE A 139 -5.43 -23.97 -22.72
CA ILE A 139 -6.38 -25.02 -22.34
C ILE A 139 -7.27 -25.41 -23.53
N GLU A 140 -7.75 -24.43 -24.31
CA GLU A 140 -8.55 -24.70 -25.52
C GLU A 140 -7.74 -25.41 -26.59
N SER A 141 -6.47 -25.08 -26.76
CA SER A 141 -5.60 -25.77 -27.73
C SER A 141 -5.34 -27.22 -27.35
N GLU A 142 -5.19 -27.55 -26.06
CA GLU A 142 -4.99 -28.91 -25.58
C GLU A 142 -6.29 -29.76 -25.69
N SER A 143 -7.46 -29.14 -25.53
CA SER A 143 -8.73 -29.85 -25.64
C SER A 143 -9.14 -30.19 -27.08
N ASN A 144 -8.55 -29.53 -28.08
CA ASN A 144 -8.83 -29.75 -29.50
C ASN A 144 -7.84 -30.69 -30.20
N VAL A 145 -6.92 -31.32 -29.46
CA VAL A 145 -6.05 -32.36 -30.02
C VAL A 145 -6.83 -33.68 -30.04
N PRO A 146 -7.06 -34.31 -31.23
CA PRO A 146 -7.86 -35.53 -31.38
C PRO A 146 -7.15 -36.73 -30.76
#